data_dc8905f55e5a203c6d4203e68faf3599
#
_entry.id   dc8905f55e5a203c6d4203e68faf3599
#
_cell.length_a   1.000
_cell.length_b   1.000
_cell.length_c   1.000
_cell.angle_alpha   90.00
_cell.angle_beta   90.00
_cell.angle_gamma   90.00
#
_symmetry.space_group_name_H-M   'P 1'
#
loop_
_entity.id
_entity.type
_entity.pdbx_description
1 polymer ?
#
loop_
_entity_poly.entity_id
_entity_poly.type
_entity_poly.pdbx_seq_one_letter_code
_entity_poly.pdbx_strand_id
1 'polypeptide(L)'
;MIKVLQKTFDVLEFVAMQPHPVLPNELVGELGLSQPTAVRILRDLSELGYLEQAGSRKGYRLGPVPFHLAGGKLYDDGFMRFASAVVRDCARELGQSVQFAVRRRSSRFILCHYNFNPRFYVDTTPTRFRDLYVTGSGRTLLAFAPEPELDAVVAETGLPSPGAWPEASADIDALKRELGRIRTARAAELPRSACGNFHVYARPVFRDRAFLGVVASNWEADAPEDASQRCREAITQLAARLSESRKLVVG
;
A
#
# COMPACT_ATOMS: atom_id res chain seq x y z
N MET A 1 -3.90 -21.70 -7.85
CA MET A 1 -2.96 -21.43 -6.74
C MET A 1 -3.06 -22.54 -5.70
N ILE A 2 -1.94 -22.96 -5.13
CA ILE A 2 -1.92 -24.03 -4.11
C ILE A 2 -2.52 -23.48 -2.81
N LYS A 3 -3.67 -24.03 -2.39
CA LYS A 3 -4.45 -23.52 -1.25
C LYS A 3 -3.67 -23.48 0.07
N VAL A 4 -2.75 -24.44 0.29
CA VAL A 4 -1.95 -24.48 1.50
C VAL A 4 -0.95 -23.33 1.56
N LEU A 5 -0.33 -22.98 0.43
CA LEU A 5 0.58 -21.82 0.38
C LEU A 5 -0.15 -20.52 0.70
N GLN A 6 -1.35 -20.33 0.16
CA GLN A 6 -2.14 -19.14 0.47
C GLN A 6 -2.39 -19.04 1.98
N LYS A 7 -2.90 -20.11 2.59
CA LYS A 7 -3.15 -20.14 4.04
C LYS A 7 -1.89 -19.89 4.88
N THR A 8 -0.75 -20.41 4.45
CA THR A 8 0.52 -20.24 5.16
C THR A 8 0.97 -18.77 5.13
N PHE A 9 0.88 -18.12 3.97
CA PHE A 9 1.22 -16.69 3.87
C PHE A 9 0.18 -15.80 4.56
N ASP A 10 -1.12 -16.14 4.50
CA ASP A 10 -2.15 -15.40 5.25
C ASP A 10 -1.88 -15.44 6.76
N VAL A 11 -1.45 -16.58 7.30
CA VAL A 11 -1.04 -16.71 8.71
C VAL A 11 0.21 -15.87 9.01
N LEU A 12 1.24 -15.94 8.16
CA LEU A 12 2.47 -15.17 8.35
C LEU A 12 2.19 -13.66 8.34
N GLU A 13 1.39 -13.19 7.37
CA GLU A 13 0.99 -11.80 7.28
C GLU A 13 0.13 -11.38 8.47
N PHE A 14 -0.82 -12.22 8.90
CA PHE A 14 -1.63 -11.93 10.08
C PHE A 14 -0.78 -11.75 11.33
N VAL A 15 0.15 -12.67 11.60
CA VAL A 15 1.06 -12.56 12.75
C VAL A 15 1.94 -11.31 12.67
N ALA A 16 2.41 -10.96 11.46
CA ALA A 16 3.24 -9.77 11.26
C ALA A 16 2.53 -8.45 11.57
N MET A 17 1.19 -8.44 11.49
CA MET A 17 0.36 -7.25 11.70
C MET A 17 -0.10 -7.07 13.16
N GLN A 18 0.07 -8.07 14.01
CA GLN A 18 -0.42 -7.96 15.38
C GLN A 18 0.62 -7.29 16.30
N PRO A 19 0.18 -6.41 17.22
CA PRO A 19 1.05 -5.79 18.20
C PRO A 19 1.42 -6.74 19.37
N HIS A 20 0.86 -7.95 19.38
CA HIS A 20 1.06 -8.96 20.42
C HIS A 20 1.30 -10.34 19.78
N PRO A 21 1.90 -11.30 20.51
CA PRO A 21 2.03 -12.67 20.05
C PRO A 21 0.65 -13.33 19.82
N VAL A 22 0.47 -13.95 18.66
CA VAL A 22 -0.79 -14.52 18.18
C VAL A 22 -0.98 -15.95 18.69
N LEU A 23 -2.16 -16.26 19.20
CA LEU A 23 -2.56 -17.60 19.59
C LEU A 23 -3.26 -18.34 18.44
N PRO A 24 -3.22 -19.69 18.39
CA PRO A 24 -3.87 -20.45 17.32
C PRO A 24 -5.38 -20.19 17.18
N ASN A 25 -6.09 -19.91 18.27
CA ASN A 25 -7.52 -19.62 18.26
C ASN A 25 -7.85 -18.29 17.56
N GLU A 26 -6.96 -17.31 17.56
CA GLU A 26 -7.16 -16.06 16.83
C GLU A 26 -7.17 -16.31 15.32
N LEU A 27 -6.29 -17.20 14.81
CA LEU A 27 -6.29 -17.60 13.40
C LEU A 27 -7.56 -18.35 12.98
N VAL A 28 -8.19 -19.07 13.93
CA VAL A 28 -9.47 -19.72 13.67
C VAL A 28 -10.58 -18.67 13.48
N GLY A 29 -10.63 -17.66 14.35
CA GLY A 29 -11.62 -16.58 14.27
C GLY A 29 -11.44 -15.68 13.06
N GLU A 30 -10.21 -15.22 12.83
CA GLU A 30 -9.92 -14.16 11.86
C GLU A 30 -9.70 -14.70 10.42
N LEU A 31 -9.09 -15.88 10.29
CA LEU A 31 -8.76 -16.46 8.98
C LEU A 31 -9.65 -17.65 8.60
N GLY A 32 -10.60 -18.04 9.46
CA GLY A 32 -11.50 -19.16 9.20
C GLY A 32 -10.79 -20.50 9.09
N LEU A 33 -9.63 -20.66 9.75
CA LEU A 33 -8.87 -21.90 9.73
C LEU A 33 -9.43 -22.88 10.76
N SER A 34 -9.29 -24.21 10.48
CA SER A 34 -9.51 -25.18 11.53
C SER A 34 -8.37 -25.14 12.56
N GLN A 35 -8.67 -25.40 13.84
CA GLN A 35 -7.67 -25.41 14.91
C GLN A 35 -6.44 -26.28 14.59
N PRO A 36 -6.58 -27.54 14.07
CA PRO A 36 -5.42 -28.35 13.70
C PRO A 36 -4.57 -27.71 12.59
N THR A 37 -5.21 -27.02 11.62
CA THR A 37 -4.51 -26.34 10.53
C THR A 37 -3.72 -25.13 11.04
N ALA A 38 -4.33 -24.31 11.90
CA ALA A 38 -3.67 -23.15 12.50
C ALA A 38 -2.43 -23.57 13.30
N VAL A 39 -2.57 -24.56 14.19
CA VAL A 39 -1.45 -25.09 14.99
C VAL A 39 -0.33 -25.65 14.12
N ARG A 40 -0.67 -26.40 13.06
CA ARG A 40 0.32 -26.98 12.15
C ARG A 40 1.10 -25.89 11.40
N ILE A 41 0.40 -24.89 10.82
CA ILE A 41 1.06 -23.81 10.09
C ILE A 41 1.97 -22.99 11.01
N LEU A 42 1.53 -22.65 12.21
CA LEU A 42 2.34 -21.93 13.19
C LEU A 42 3.60 -22.70 13.58
N ARG A 43 3.48 -24.00 13.79
CA ARG A 43 4.62 -24.87 14.08
C ARG A 43 5.59 -24.95 12.91
N ASP A 44 5.09 -25.25 11.71
CA ASP A 44 5.91 -25.41 10.51
C ASP A 44 6.67 -24.10 10.18
N LEU A 45 6.01 -22.93 10.32
CA LEU A 45 6.63 -21.62 10.18
C LEU A 45 7.67 -21.34 11.27
N SER A 46 7.46 -21.85 12.49
CA SER A 46 8.44 -21.71 13.58
C SER A 46 9.66 -22.61 13.37
N GLU A 47 9.47 -23.83 12.92
CA GLU A 47 10.58 -24.72 12.56
C GLU A 47 11.44 -24.13 11.43
N LEU A 48 10.84 -23.41 10.49
CA LEU A 48 11.52 -22.71 9.41
C LEU A 48 12.10 -21.34 9.84
N GLY A 49 11.86 -20.89 11.07
CA GLY A 49 12.34 -19.62 11.60
C GLY A 49 11.62 -18.36 11.11
N TYR A 50 10.51 -18.51 10.38
CA TYR A 50 9.64 -17.39 10.00
C TYR A 50 8.86 -16.84 11.19
N LEU A 51 8.48 -17.72 12.10
CA LEU A 51 7.87 -17.36 13.37
C LEU A 51 8.75 -17.87 14.52
N GLU A 52 8.49 -17.36 15.71
CA GLU A 52 9.02 -17.90 16.96
C GLU A 52 7.94 -17.86 18.03
N GLN A 53 8.00 -18.80 18.94
CA GLN A 53 7.11 -18.81 20.10
C GLN A 53 7.61 -17.81 21.15
N ALA A 54 6.78 -16.87 21.55
CA ALA A 54 7.14 -15.81 22.52
C ALA A 54 7.36 -16.34 23.95
N GLY A 55 7.14 -17.62 24.15
CA GLY A 55 7.30 -18.36 25.41
C GLY A 55 6.26 -19.47 25.50
N SER A 56 6.39 -20.38 26.48
CA SER A 56 5.43 -21.46 26.67
C SER A 56 4.01 -20.91 26.80
N ARG A 57 3.14 -21.26 25.85
CA ARG A 57 1.72 -20.83 25.75
C ARG A 57 1.48 -19.32 25.57
N LYS A 58 2.50 -18.55 25.17
CA LYS A 58 2.40 -17.07 25.00
C LYS A 58 2.12 -16.65 23.57
N GLY A 59 1.89 -17.59 22.65
CA GLY A 59 1.62 -17.29 21.25
C GLY A 59 2.88 -17.18 20.38
N TYR A 60 2.70 -16.75 19.13
CA TYR A 60 3.72 -16.70 18.09
C TYR A 60 3.88 -15.25 17.60
N ARG A 61 5.11 -14.88 17.28
CA ARG A 61 5.51 -13.61 16.68
C ARG A 61 6.47 -13.85 15.53
N LEU A 62 6.83 -12.80 14.79
CA LEU A 62 7.85 -12.92 13.74
C LEU A 62 9.17 -13.42 14.32
N GLY A 63 9.75 -14.38 13.63
CA GLY A 63 11.08 -14.93 13.89
C GLY A 63 12.18 -14.17 13.12
N PRO A 64 13.42 -14.66 13.13
CA PRO A 64 14.56 -14.00 12.50
C PRO A 64 14.57 -14.04 10.97
N VAL A 65 13.92 -15.04 10.34
CA VAL A 65 13.98 -15.23 8.87
C VAL A 65 13.33 -14.07 8.09
N PRO A 66 12.14 -13.57 8.42
CA PRO A 66 11.58 -12.38 7.77
C PRO A 66 12.49 -11.16 7.87
N PHE A 67 13.14 -10.95 9.02
CA PHE A 67 14.10 -9.88 9.22
C PHE A 67 15.34 -10.05 8.33
N HIS A 68 15.89 -11.25 8.24
CA HIS A 68 17.00 -11.57 7.34
C HIS A 68 16.63 -11.34 5.87
N LEU A 69 15.44 -11.79 5.44
CA LEU A 69 14.95 -11.57 4.08
C LEU A 69 14.77 -10.09 3.77
N ALA A 70 14.25 -9.31 4.71
CA ALA A 70 14.10 -7.87 4.57
C ALA A 70 15.45 -7.13 4.56
N GLY A 71 16.48 -7.64 5.23
CA GLY A 71 17.85 -7.10 5.22
C GLY A 71 18.67 -7.48 4.00
N GLY A 72 18.18 -8.39 3.14
CA GLY A 72 18.80 -8.76 1.87
C GLY A 72 18.71 -7.63 0.82
N LYS A 73 19.33 -7.82 -0.34
CA LYS A 73 19.19 -6.89 -1.47
C LYS A 73 17.73 -6.90 -1.93
N LEU A 74 17.03 -5.87 -1.52
CA LEU A 74 15.61 -5.70 -1.81
C LEU A 74 15.38 -5.22 -3.24
N TYR A 75 14.25 -5.67 -3.78
CA TYR A 75 13.45 -5.09 -4.84
C TYR A 75 14.01 -3.74 -5.35
N ASP A 76 14.90 -3.79 -6.36
CA ASP A 76 15.55 -2.63 -6.98
C ASP A 76 16.14 -1.65 -5.92
N ASP A 77 17.11 -2.13 -5.17
CA ASP A 77 17.73 -1.43 -4.03
C ASP A 77 18.20 0.01 -4.39
N GLY A 78 18.77 0.21 -5.57
CA GLY A 78 19.18 1.54 -6.03
C GLY A 78 18.01 2.50 -6.20
N PHE A 79 16.93 2.05 -6.84
CA PHE A 79 15.72 2.86 -7.00
C PHE A 79 15.04 3.13 -5.65
N MET A 80 14.94 2.12 -4.78
CA MET A 80 14.27 2.29 -3.49
C MET A 80 15.01 3.23 -2.56
N ARG A 81 16.35 3.19 -2.53
CA ARG A 81 17.15 4.17 -1.78
C ARG A 81 16.95 5.59 -2.30
N PHE A 82 16.97 5.75 -3.62
CA PHE A 82 16.70 7.05 -4.25
C PHE A 82 15.27 7.51 -3.96
N ALA A 83 14.27 6.67 -4.19
CA ALA A 83 12.87 7.00 -3.96
C ALA A 83 12.61 7.39 -2.49
N SER A 84 13.14 6.62 -1.55
CA SER A 84 13.02 6.91 -0.12
C SER A 84 13.62 8.27 0.24
N ALA A 85 14.79 8.61 -0.31
CA ALA A 85 15.44 9.90 -0.06
C ALA A 85 14.60 11.06 -0.60
N VAL A 86 14.18 11.01 -1.87
CA VAL A 86 13.44 12.12 -2.49
C VAL A 86 12.01 12.26 -1.95
N VAL A 87 11.35 11.16 -1.56
CA VAL A 87 10.04 11.19 -0.90
C VAL A 87 10.17 11.85 0.48
N ARG A 88 11.20 11.48 1.26
CA ARG A 88 11.46 12.09 2.56
C ARG A 88 11.72 13.60 2.45
N ASP A 89 12.56 14.00 1.51
CA ASP A 89 12.92 15.40 1.33
C ASP A 89 11.69 16.21 0.90
N CYS A 90 10.90 15.73 -0.04
CA CYS A 90 9.62 16.34 -0.43
C CYS A 90 8.64 16.46 0.76
N ALA A 91 8.48 15.40 1.56
CA ALA A 91 7.61 15.42 2.73
C ALA A 91 8.07 16.48 3.75
N ARG A 92 9.39 16.62 3.96
CA ARG A 92 9.97 17.60 4.88
C ARG A 92 9.78 19.02 4.37
N GLU A 93 10.04 19.30 3.10
CA GLU A 93 9.88 20.60 2.47
C GLU A 93 8.42 21.09 2.50
N LEU A 94 7.48 20.15 2.28
CA LEU A 94 6.05 20.45 2.36
C LEU A 94 5.52 20.54 3.80
N GLY A 95 6.21 19.94 4.78
CA GLY A 95 5.66 19.74 6.12
C GLY A 95 4.42 18.84 6.13
N GLN A 96 4.32 17.89 5.17
CA GLN A 96 3.15 17.07 4.96
C GLN A 96 3.50 15.57 4.92
N SER A 97 2.46 14.74 4.83
CA SER A 97 2.61 13.30 4.61
C SER A 97 2.80 12.99 3.12
N VAL A 98 3.89 12.29 2.76
CA VAL A 98 4.16 11.85 1.39
C VAL A 98 4.55 10.38 1.39
N GLN A 99 4.03 9.63 0.41
CA GLN A 99 4.28 8.20 0.27
C GLN A 99 4.57 7.79 -1.17
N PHE A 100 5.31 6.70 -1.34
CA PHE A 100 5.40 5.95 -2.58
C PHE A 100 4.83 4.56 -2.37
N ALA A 101 3.90 4.15 -3.25
CA ALA A 101 3.20 2.88 -3.13
C ALA A 101 3.10 2.16 -4.48
N VAL A 102 2.98 0.84 -4.39
CA VAL A 102 2.76 -0.07 -5.53
C VAL A 102 1.54 -0.94 -5.27
N ARG A 103 1.04 -1.59 -6.32
CA ARG A 103 -0.05 -2.56 -6.20
C ARG A 103 0.45 -3.98 -6.47
N ARG A 104 -0.09 -4.91 -5.71
CA ARG A 104 -0.04 -6.34 -6.02
C ARG A 104 -1.44 -6.92 -5.76
N ARG A 105 -2.04 -7.49 -6.79
CA ARG A 105 -3.43 -7.98 -6.75
C ARG A 105 -4.38 -6.87 -6.26
N SER A 106 -5.23 -7.17 -5.29
CA SER A 106 -6.20 -6.28 -4.66
C SER A 106 -5.62 -5.42 -3.51
N SER A 107 -4.30 -5.42 -3.33
CA SER A 107 -3.66 -4.71 -2.22
C SER A 107 -2.70 -3.63 -2.70
N ARG A 108 -2.69 -2.51 -1.98
CA ARG A 108 -1.71 -1.44 -2.08
C ARG A 108 -0.61 -1.68 -1.03
N PHE A 109 0.65 -1.56 -1.46
CA PHE A 109 1.82 -1.67 -0.60
C PHE A 109 2.54 -0.33 -0.56
N ILE A 110 2.73 0.20 0.63
CA ILE A 110 3.52 1.41 0.86
C ILE A 110 4.98 0.97 0.98
N LEU A 111 5.81 1.42 0.05
CA LEU A 111 7.23 1.09 0.02
C LEU A 111 8.08 2.08 0.81
N CYS A 112 7.69 3.35 0.84
CA CYS A 112 8.20 4.34 1.77
C CYS A 112 7.15 5.40 2.06
N HIS A 113 7.17 5.92 3.29
CA HIS A 113 6.27 6.96 3.80
C HIS A 113 7.00 7.83 4.80
N TYR A 114 6.83 9.13 4.66
CA TYR A 114 7.32 10.11 5.62
C TYR A 114 6.22 11.12 5.92
N ASN A 115 6.02 11.40 7.20
CA ASN A 115 5.06 12.38 7.67
C ASN A 115 5.77 13.44 8.52
N PHE A 116 5.71 14.67 8.09
CA PHE A 116 6.22 15.83 8.81
C PHE A 116 5.09 16.80 9.21
N ASN A 117 3.83 16.43 8.99
CA ASN A 117 2.70 17.21 9.48
C ASN A 117 2.44 16.88 10.98
N PRO A 118 2.57 17.86 11.89
CA PRO A 118 2.36 17.61 13.32
C PRO A 118 0.88 17.53 13.72
N ARG A 119 -0.05 17.90 12.82
CA ARG A 119 -1.47 17.99 13.12
C ARG A 119 -2.22 16.68 12.94
N PHE A 120 -1.66 15.73 12.16
CA PHE A 120 -2.26 14.44 12.01
C PHE A 120 -1.21 13.34 11.83
N TYR A 121 -1.61 12.16 12.23
CA TYR A 121 -0.83 10.95 12.03
C TYR A 121 -1.51 10.08 10.98
N VAL A 122 -0.74 9.64 9.97
CA VAL A 122 -1.18 8.61 9.03
C VAL A 122 -0.55 7.30 9.47
N ASP A 123 -1.36 6.40 10.00
CA ASP A 123 -0.88 5.07 10.33
C ASP A 123 -0.58 4.30 9.04
N THR A 124 0.68 3.98 8.86
CA THR A 124 1.17 3.15 7.76
C THR A 124 1.69 1.79 8.24
N THR A 125 1.38 1.46 9.48
CA THR A 125 1.53 0.12 10.02
C THR A 125 0.15 -0.52 10.09
N PRO A 126 -0.17 -1.46 9.24
CA PRO A 126 0.65 -2.24 8.30
C PRO A 126 1.01 -1.49 7.01
N THR A 127 2.03 -1.98 6.29
CA THR A 127 2.42 -1.42 4.99
C THR A 127 1.59 -1.94 3.81
N ARG A 128 0.66 -2.87 4.04
CA ARG A 128 -0.27 -3.47 3.06
C ARG A 128 -1.71 -3.10 3.38
N PHE A 129 -2.43 -2.58 2.40
CA PHE A 129 -3.81 -2.10 2.56
C PHE A 129 -4.73 -2.65 1.46
N ARG A 130 -5.98 -2.95 1.82
CA ARG A 130 -7.06 -3.30 0.88
C ARG A 130 -8.00 -2.11 0.68
N ASP A 131 -7.44 -0.98 0.27
CA ASP A 131 -8.10 0.33 0.23
C ASP A 131 -8.08 0.98 -1.17
N LEU A 132 -8.01 0.16 -2.22
CA LEU A 132 -7.81 0.65 -3.58
C LEU A 132 -8.89 1.63 -4.06
N TYR A 133 -10.13 1.49 -3.58
CA TYR A 133 -11.23 2.35 -3.99
C TYR A 133 -11.37 3.64 -3.17
N VAL A 134 -10.86 3.67 -1.95
CA VAL A 134 -11.09 4.77 -1.01
C VAL A 134 -9.97 5.80 -0.95
N THR A 135 -8.81 5.50 -1.54
CA THR A 135 -7.64 6.39 -1.50
C THR A 135 -7.24 6.89 -2.89
N GLY A 136 -6.71 8.10 -2.98
CA GLY A 136 -6.19 8.64 -4.25
C GLY A 136 -5.07 7.78 -4.84
N SER A 137 -4.15 7.29 -4.01
CA SER A 137 -3.11 6.35 -4.43
C SER A 137 -3.69 5.02 -4.93
N GLY A 138 -4.69 4.47 -4.24
CA GLY A 138 -5.38 3.24 -4.67
C GLY A 138 -6.08 3.40 -6.01
N ARG A 139 -6.85 4.48 -6.20
CA ARG A 139 -7.52 4.79 -7.48
C ARG A 139 -6.52 4.99 -8.62
N THR A 140 -5.39 5.66 -8.36
CA THR A 140 -4.32 5.80 -9.37
C THR A 140 -3.69 4.45 -9.70
N LEU A 141 -3.42 3.60 -8.73
CA LEU A 141 -2.89 2.26 -8.96
C LEU A 141 -3.83 1.39 -9.81
N LEU A 142 -5.15 1.51 -9.63
CA LEU A 142 -6.15 0.84 -10.46
C LEU A 142 -6.24 1.45 -11.86
N ALA A 143 -6.16 2.77 -11.98
CA ALA A 143 -6.26 3.45 -13.26
C ALA A 143 -5.18 3.01 -14.26
N PHE A 144 -4.00 2.65 -13.77
CA PHE A 144 -2.88 2.18 -14.59
C PHE A 144 -2.67 0.66 -14.53
N ALA A 145 -3.60 -0.08 -13.94
CA ALA A 145 -3.59 -1.53 -13.98
C ALA A 145 -3.93 -2.04 -15.39
N PRO A 146 -3.27 -3.12 -15.88
CA PRO A 146 -3.75 -3.85 -17.05
C PRO A 146 -5.19 -4.35 -16.84
N GLU A 147 -5.98 -4.38 -17.91
CA GLU A 147 -7.40 -4.75 -17.82
C GLU A 147 -7.64 -6.12 -17.16
N PRO A 148 -6.89 -7.19 -17.48
CA PRO A 148 -7.07 -8.48 -16.80
C PRO A 148 -6.80 -8.42 -15.28
N GLU A 149 -5.92 -7.52 -14.84
CA GLU A 149 -5.63 -7.33 -13.42
C GLU A 149 -6.72 -6.52 -12.72
N LEU A 150 -7.33 -5.54 -13.40
CA LEU A 150 -8.51 -4.82 -12.91
C LEU A 150 -9.68 -5.78 -12.73
N ASP A 151 -9.96 -6.62 -13.74
CA ASP A 151 -11.03 -7.62 -13.68
C ASP A 151 -10.81 -8.60 -12.50
N ALA A 152 -9.57 -9.02 -12.27
CA ALA A 152 -9.23 -9.86 -11.13
C ALA A 152 -9.44 -9.16 -9.77
N VAL A 153 -9.16 -7.85 -9.68
CA VAL A 153 -9.45 -7.06 -8.47
C VAL A 153 -10.94 -6.99 -8.24
N VAL A 154 -11.73 -6.67 -9.27
CA VAL A 154 -13.21 -6.58 -9.15
C VAL A 154 -13.81 -7.95 -8.80
N ALA A 155 -13.31 -9.04 -9.37
CA ALA A 155 -13.74 -10.40 -9.02
C ALA A 155 -13.44 -10.77 -7.56
N GLU A 156 -12.34 -10.24 -6.99
CA GLU A 156 -11.94 -10.51 -5.60
C GLU A 156 -12.65 -9.60 -4.59
N THR A 157 -12.82 -8.32 -4.90
CA THR A 157 -13.26 -7.30 -3.93
C THR A 157 -14.66 -6.74 -4.20
N GLY A 158 -15.25 -7.06 -5.35
CA GLY A 158 -16.46 -6.41 -5.84
C GLY A 158 -16.18 -5.01 -6.41
N LEU A 159 -17.25 -4.31 -6.77
CA LEU A 159 -17.23 -2.89 -7.13
C LEU A 159 -17.07 -2.02 -5.88
N PRO A 160 -16.60 -0.76 -6.02
CA PRO A 160 -16.59 0.17 -4.89
C PRO A 160 -17.99 0.39 -4.35
N SER A 161 -18.12 0.56 -3.03
CA SER A 161 -19.40 0.96 -2.46
C SER A 161 -19.74 2.40 -2.83
N PRO A 162 -21.04 2.79 -2.87
CA PRO A 162 -21.46 4.17 -3.09
C PRO A 162 -20.85 5.18 -2.10
N GLY A 163 -20.61 4.75 -0.86
CA GLY A 163 -19.95 5.60 0.15
C GLY A 163 -18.45 5.79 -0.07
N ALA A 164 -17.81 4.84 -0.75
CA ALA A 164 -16.37 4.90 -1.04
C ALA A 164 -16.07 5.68 -2.34
N TRP A 165 -16.88 5.43 -3.39
CA TRP A 165 -16.69 6.04 -4.70
C TRP A 165 -18.02 6.07 -5.47
N PRO A 166 -18.90 7.06 -5.21
CA PRO A 166 -20.26 7.12 -5.80
C PRO A 166 -20.28 6.97 -7.31
N GLU A 167 -19.40 7.69 -8.02
CA GLU A 167 -19.38 7.79 -9.48
C GLU A 167 -18.96 6.47 -10.15
N ALA A 168 -18.26 5.60 -9.42
CA ALA A 168 -17.71 4.33 -9.92
C ALA A 168 -18.48 3.09 -9.42
N SER A 169 -19.51 3.27 -8.59
CA SER A 169 -20.16 2.18 -7.84
C SER A 169 -21.29 1.48 -8.59
N ALA A 170 -21.80 2.06 -9.67
CA ALA A 170 -23.01 1.56 -10.34
C ALA A 170 -22.75 0.23 -11.07
N ASP A 171 -21.67 0.17 -11.85
CA ASP A 171 -21.29 -0.97 -12.67
C ASP A 171 -19.81 -0.91 -13.08
N ILE A 172 -19.32 -1.93 -13.77
CA ILE A 172 -17.93 -2.01 -14.24
C ILE A 172 -17.58 -0.90 -15.25
N ASP A 173 -18.55 -0.46 -16.06
CA ASP A 173 -18.31 0.59 -17.05
C ASP A 173 -18.20 1.95 -16.37
N ALA A 174 -18.97 2.20 -15.31
CA ALA A 174 -18.82 3.38 -14.47
C ALA A 174 -17.42 3.41 -13.82
N LEU A 175 -16.97 2.31 -13.27
CA LEU A 175 -15.61 2.19 -12.73
C LEU A 175 -14.56 2.46 -13.82
N LYS A 176 -14.68 1.83 -15.00
CA LYS A 176 -13.74 2.02 -16.11
C LYS A 176 -13.72 3.46 -16.62
N ARG A 177 -14.86 4.16 -16.66
CA ARG A 177 -14.95 5.59 -17.02
C ARG A 177 -14.17 6.46 -16.02
N GLU A 178 -14.38 6.26 -14.72
CA GLU A 178 -13.70 7.03 -13.69
C GLU A 178 -12.17 6.77 -13.69
N LEU A 179 -11.76 5.51 -13.86
CA LEU A 179 -10.35 5.17 -14.04
C LEU A 179 -9.76 5.79 -15.32
N GLY A 180 -10.56 5.89 -16.38
CA GLY A 180 -10.19 6.59 -17.61
C GLY A 180 -9.92 8.09 -17.40
N ARG A 181 -10.74 8.77 -16.58
CA ARG A 181 -10.52 10.18 -16.20
C ARG A 181 -9.18 10.36 -15.47
N ILE A 182 -8.88 9.47 -14.51
CA ILE A 182 -7.60 9.50 -13.78
C ILE A 182 -6.41 9.25 -14.73
N ARG A 183 -6.55 8.33 -15.69
CA ARG A 183 -5.51 8.07 -16.71
C ARG A 183 -5.23 9.32 -17.55
N THR A 184 -6.28 9.97 -18.03
CA THR A 184 -6.17 11.19 -18.85
C THR A 184 -5.55 12.35 -18.08
N ALA A 185 -6.02 12.60 -16.85
CA ALA A 185 -5.49 13.64 -15.98
C ALA A 185 -4.09 13.29 -15.44
N ARG A 186 -3.69 12.02 -15.49
CA ARG A 186 -2.50 11.48 -14.83
C ARG A 186 -2.43 11.87 -13.34
N ALA A 187 -3.58 11.97 -12.71
CA ALA A 187 -3.73 12.32 -11.30
C ALA A 187 -5.05 11.79 -10.76
N ALA A 188 -5.06 11.40 -9.49
CA ALA A 188 -6.28 11.26 -8.71
C ALA A 188 -6.25 12.31 -7.58
N GLU A 189 -7.33 13.07 -7.49
CA GLU A 189 -7.52 14.08 -6.47
C GLU A 189 -8.81 13.82 -5.70
N LEU A 190 -8.71 13.83 -4.38
CA LEU A 190 -9.84 13.68 -3.48
C LEU A 190 -9.82 14.90 -2.55
N PRO A 191 -10.69 15.90 -2.81
CA PRO A 191 -10.76 17.12 -2.00
C PRO A 191 -11.06 16.82 -0.51
N ARG A 192 -11.77 15.70 -0.26
CA ARG A 192 -12.01 15.17 1.08
C ARG A 192 -11.95 13.65 1.03
N SER A 193 -11.02 13.07 1.77
CA SER A 193 -10.86 11.62 1.85
C SER A 193 -12.02 10.97 2.62
N ALA A 194 -12.45 9.80 2.19
CA ALA A 194 -13.39 8.97 2.95
C ALA A 194 -12.80 8.47 4.29
N CYS A 195 -11.47 8.48 4.42
CA CYS A 195 -10.76 8.03 5.62
C CYS A 195 -10.49 9.14 6.64
N GLY A 196 -10.96 10.38 6.39
CA GLY A 196 -10.74 11.53 7.27
C GLY A 196 -10.86 12.86 6.55
N ASN A 197 -10.68 13.96 7.29
CA ASN A 197 -10.77 15.31 6.74
C ASN A 197 -9.47 15.74 6.04
N PHE A 198 -9.06 14.97 5.03
CA PHE A 198 -7.82 15.19 4.28
C PHE A 198 -8.12 15.42 2.80
N HIS A 199 -7.44 16.39 2.24
CA HIS A 199 -7.24 16.50 0.81
C HIS A 199 -6.17 15.50 0.40
N VAL A 200 -6.38 14.76 -0.67
CA VAL A 200 -5.43 13.76 -1.17
C VAL A 200 -5.14 14.02 -2.63
N TYR A 201 -3.86 14.04 -3.00
CA TYR A 201 -3.42 14.14 -4.37
C TYR A 201 -2.39 13.07 -4.69
N ALA A 202 -2.60 12.34 -5.79
CA ALA A 202 -1.77 11.21 -6.18
C ALA A 202 -1.40 11.27 -7.67
N ARG A 203 -0.16 10.94 -7.98
CA ARG A 203 0.40 10.94 -9.34
C ARG A 203 1.08 9.61 -9.66
N PRO A 204 0.88 9.08 -10.91
CA PRO A 204 1.57 7.89 -11.35
C PRO A 204 3.07 8.16 -11.57
N VAL A 205 3.87 7.15 -11.28
CA VAL A 205 5.31 7.10 -11.56
C VAL A 205 5.56 6.06 -12.64
N PHE A 206 6.33 6.41 -13.67
CA PHE A 206 6.69 5.52 -14.75
C PHE A 206 8.21 5.39 -14.84
N ARG A 207 8.69 4.23 -15.28
CA ARG A 207 10.08 4.01 -15.63
C ARG A 207 10.14 3.26 -16.96
N ASP A 208 10.90 3.77 -17.90
CA ASP A 208 10.99 3.20 -19.25
C ASP A 208 9.61 2.94 -19.89
N ARG A 209 8.67 3.87 -19.73
CA ARG A 209 7.25 3.80 -20.13
C ARG A 209 6.41 2.76 -19.37
N ALA A 210 7.00 1.93 -18.51
CA ALA A 210 6.25 1.01 -17.67
C ALA A 210 5.74 1.71 -16.41
N PHE A 211 4.50 1.44 -16.04
CA PHE A 211 3.93 1.93 -14.79
C PHE A 211 4.62 1.24 -13.61
N LEU A 212 5.23 2.04 -12.74
CA LEU A 212 5.99 1.55 -11.60
C LEU A 212 5.19 1.60 -10.29
N GLY A 213 4.45 2.68 -10.09
CA GLY A 213 3.71 2.90 -8.85
C GLY A 213 3.13 4.31 -8.77
N VAL A 214 2.86 4.79 -7.58
CA VAL A 214 2.22 6.06 -7.32
C VAL A 214 2.92 6.81 -6.17
N VAL A 215 3.09 8.12 -6.32
CA VAL A 215 3.37 9.03 -5.22
C VAL A 215 2.10 9.77 -4.83
N ALA A 216 1.90 9.98 -3.53
CA ALA A 216 0.74 10.69 -3.03
C ALA A 216 1.09 11.50 -1.78
N SER A 217 0.37 12.58 -1.60
CA SER A 217 0.40 13.39 -0.39
C SER A 217 -1.01 13.61 0.13
N ASN A 218 -1.12 13.81 1.43
CA ASN A 218 -2.33 14.26 2.09
C ASN A 218 -2.01 15.46 2.97
N TRP A 219 -2.95 16.39 2.99
CA TRP A 219 -2.93 17.57 3.84
C TRP A 219 -4.34 17.90 4.32
N GLU A 220 -4.51 18.88 5.19
CA GLU A 220 -5.81 19.26 5.71
C GLU A 220 -6.76 19.70 4.58
N ALA A 221 -8.00 19.21 4.60
CA ALA A 221 -9.00 19.50 3.56
C ALA A 221 -9.43 20.99 3.54
N ASP A 222 -9.18 21.72 4.62
CA ASP A 222 -9.44 23.15 4.80
C ASP A 222 -8.17 24.02 4.65
N ALA A 223 -7.07 23.44 4.18
CA ALA A 223 -5.86 24.19 3.90
C ALA A 223 -6.11 25.30 2.86
N PRO A 224 -5.44 26.46 2.97
CA PRO A 224 -5.52 27.51 1.96
C PRO A 224 -5.16 27.02 0.57
N GLU A 225 -5.79 27.58 -0.48
CA GLU A 225 -5.58 27.11 -1.86
C GLU A 225 -4.13 27.23 -2.31
N ASP A 226 -3.39 28.26 -1.89
CA ASP A 226 -1.95 28.39 -2.19
C ASP A 226 -1.11 27.27 -1.57
N ALA A 227 -1.48 26.79 -0.37
CA ALA A 227 -0.83 25.63 0.26
C ALA A 227 -1.19 24.33 -0.48
N SER A 228 -2.46 24.18 -0.86
CA SER A 228 -2.93 23.04 -1.65
C SER A 228 -2.25 22.99 -3.01
N GLN A 229 -2.10 24.15 -3.67
CA GLN A 229 -1.42 24.24 -4.96
C GLN A 229 0.07 23.87 -4.86
N ARG A 230 0.78 24.33 -3.83
CA ARG A 230 2.16 23.92 -3.55
C ARG A 230 2.28 22.40 -3.39
N CYS A 231 1.34 21.77 -2.68
CA CYS A 231 1.32 20.32 -2.54
C CYS A 231 1.14 19.59 -3.89
N ARG A 232 0.19 20.05 -4.74
CA ARG A 232 -0.02 19.47 -6.07
C ARG A 232 1.23 19.60 -6.95
N GLU A 233 1.85 20.74 -6.96
CA GLU A 233 3.07 21.02 -7.73
C GLU A 233 4.24 20.15 -7.27
N ALA A 234 4.48 20.08 -5.97
CA ALA A 234 5.56 19.26 -5.40
C ALA A 234 5.38 17.76 -5.70
N ILE A 235 4.16 17.24 -5.58
CA ILE A 235 3.88 15.83 -5.92
C ILE A 235 4.01 15.58 -7.44
N THR A 236 3.66 16.57 -8.26
CA THR A 236 3.85 16.47 -9.71
C THR A 236 5.34 16.43 -10.06
N GLN A 237 6.16 17.29 -9.47
CA GLN A 237 7.61 17.31 -9.64
C GLN A 237 8.26 16.03 -9.09
N LEU A 238 7.82 15.55 -7.93
CA LEU A 238 8.29 14.29 -7.35
C LEU A 238 8.02 13.10 -8.28
N ALA A 239 6.81 13.02 -8.84
CA ALA A 239 6.46 11.97 -9.79
C ALA A 239 7.33 12.01 -11.05
N ALA A 240 7.62 13.21 -11.58
CA ALA A 240 8.52 13.39 -12.71
C ALA A 240 9.95 12.94 -12.36
N ARG A 241 10.49 13.42 -11.23
CA ARG A 241 11.83 13.07 -10.75
C ARG A 241 12.03 11.56 -10.57
N LEU A 242 11.03 10.88 -10.00
CA LEU A 242 11.06 9.41 -9.86
C LEU A 242 10.98 8.70 -11.21
N SER A 243 10.25 9.27 -12.17
CA SER A 243 10.08 8.69 -13.50
C SER A 243 11.34 8.86 -14.37
N GLU A 244 12.10 9.93 -14.17
CA GLU A 244 13.34 10.24 -14.89
C GLU A 244 14.56 9.53 -14.31
N SER A 245 14.44 8.89 -13.16
CA SER A 245 15.54 8.18 -12.50
C SER A 245 16.03 7.03 -13.40
N ARG A 246 16.96 7.35 -14.31
CA ARG A 246 17.70 6.36 -15.09
C ARG A 246 18.46 5.48 -14.12
N LYS A 247 18.64 4.19 -14.48
CA LYS A 247 19.43 3.22 -13.74
C LYS A 247 20.58 3.93 -13.02
N LEU A 248 20.49 4.08 -11.72
CA LEU A 248 21.67 4.23 -10.90
C LEU A 248 22.41 2.91 -11.05
N VAL A 249 23.29 2.87 -12.05
CA VAL A 249 24.20 1.76 -12.26
C VAL A 249 25.04 1.72 -10.99
N VAL A 250 24.83 0.66 -10.23
CA VAL A 250 25.73 0.31 -9.14
C VAL A 250 27.05 -0.07 -9.81
N GLY A 251 28.05 0.84 -9.72
CA GLY A 251 29.44 0.48 -9.93
C GLY A 251 29.91 -0.39 -8.77
#